data_6db56632fb97e16d3a793a04fe433d06
#
_entry.id   6db56632fb97e16d3a793a04fe433d06
#
_cell.length_a   1.000
_cell.length_b   1.000
_cell.length_c   1.000
_cell.angle_alpha   90.00
_cell.angle_beta   90.00
_cell.angle_gamma   90.00
#
_symmetry.space_group_name_H-M   'P 1'
#
loop_
_entity.id
_entity.type
_entity.pdbx_description
1 polymer ?
#
loop_
_entity_poly.entity_id
_entity_poly.type
_entity_poly.pdbx_seq_one_letter_code
_entity_poly.pdbx_strand_id
1 'polypeptide(L)'
;MSTKGTVLVTGANGYIAARTVEAFLKAGYSVRGTVRSLSSATEVKQALTEYADSLEFVEVPDITVAGAFDAAVKGVDAIAHLASPVSFDFTDPEPVLHSAINGTVRILESALKEPTIKNCVYMSSVTAILEPKTGDYTFTEADWNTAAENAVAELGKATPGRIIYAASKVAAEKAMWKFRDEKKPKFTLTAINPCFVAGPPLVVPASADKISMSNLLIPQVFTGKALEEAGFPGSDGYVDIRDVARLVVFGVEHGDEANNQRFLAAAYYSPAQAVADILREEFPERAEIIKQGTPGEGYFPDYRFPQQSVFDGTKAVRATGQDYIPWRQTVLDTVEQLKSILV
;
A
#
# COMPACT_ATOMS: atom_id res chain seq x y z
N MET A 1 -8.19 -29.55 -3.26
CA MET A 1 -9.22 -28.84 -2.49
C MET A 1 -9.91 -27.87 -3.45
N SER A 2 -11.23 -27.67 -3.37
CA SER A 2 -11.88 -26.63 -4.19
C SER A 2 -11.41 -25.26 -3.69
N THR A 3 -11.07 -24.35 -4.61
CA THR A 3 -10.68 -22.98 -4.24
C THR A 3 -11.91 -22.20 -3.77
N LYS A 4 -11.70 -21.18 -2.93
CA LYS A 4 -12.76 -20.23 -2.51
C LYS A 4 -13.27 -19.35 -3.66
N GLY A 5 -12.60 -19.37 -4.81
CA GLY A 5 -12.85 -18.53 -5.98
C GLY A 5 -11.55 -17.94 -6.52
N THR A 6 -11.66 -17.09 -7.54
CA THR A 6 -10.51 -16.43 -8.17
C THR A 6 -10.52 -14.94 -7.89
N VAL A 7 -9.41 -14.39 -7.42
CA VAL A 7 -9.23 -12.95 -7.21
C VAL A 7 -8.27 -12.37 -8.25
N LEU A 8 -8.70 -11.29 -8.91
CA LEU A 8 -7.83 -10.50 -9.78
C LEU A 8 -7.03 -9.50 -8.92
N VAL A 9 -5.71 -9.61 -8.91
CA VAL A 9 -4.81 -8.65 -8.25
C VAL A 9 -4.09 -7.82 -9.31
N THR A 10 -4.32 -6.52 -9.35
CA THR A 10 -3.67 -5.68 -10.36
C THR A 10 -2.32 -5.15 -9.89
N GLY A 11 -1.36 -5.04 -10.83
CA GLY A 11 0.03 -4.65 -10.50
C GLY A 11 0.73 -5.66 -9.61
N ALA A 12 0.47 -6.94 -9.84
CA ALA A 12 0.78 -8.06 -8.93
C ALA A 12 2.27 -8.27 -8.62
N ASN A 13 3.18 -7.65 -9.39
CA ASN A 13 4.61 -7.64 -9.12
C ASN A 13 5.09 -6.45 -8.26
N GLY A 14 4.17 -5.56 -7.85
CA GLY A 14 4.48 -4.45 -6.95
C GLY A 14 4.70 -4.89 -5.51
N TYR A 15 5.37 -4.08 -4.70
CA TYR A 15 5.75 -4.37 -3.31
C TYR A 15 4.57 -4.86 -2.47
N ILE A 16 3.50 -4.06 -2.35
CA ILE A 16 2.30 -4.41 -1.58
C ILE A 16 1.51 -5.52 -2.29
N ALA A 17 1.40 -5.43 -3.62
CA ALA A 17 0.58 -6.34 -4.40
C ALA A 17 1.11 -7.79 -4.37
N ALA A 18 2.42 -8.00 -4.41
CA ALA A 18 3.01 -9.35 -4.32
C ALA A 18 2.69 -10.03 -2.97
N ARG A 19 2.74 -9.29 -1.86
CA ARG A 19 2.29 -9.79 -0.55
C ARG A 19 0.79 -10.02 -0.50
N THR A 20 0.00 -9.21 -1.20
CA THR A 20 -1.44 -9.41 -1.32
C THR A 20 -1.77 -10.68 -2.12
N VAL A 21 -1.02 -10.96 -3.20
CA VAL A 21 -1.12 -12.23 -3.95
C VAL A 21 -0.88 -13.42 -3.01
N GLU A 22 0.23 -13.40 -2.26
CA GLU A 22 0.54 -14.44 -1.28
C GLU A 22 -0.58 -14.61 -0.24
N ALA A 23 -1.11 -13.51 0.29
CA ALA A 23 -2.16 -13.54 1.30
C ALA A 23 -3.45 -14.19 0.78
N PHE A 24 -3.86 -13.91 -0.45
CA PHE A 24 -5.01 -14.58 -1.07
C PHE A 24 -4.77 -16.06 -1.32
N LEU A 25 -3.59 -16.45 -1.79
CA LEU A 25 -3.23 -17.85 -2.00
C LEU A 25 -3.25 -18.62 -0.68
N LYS A 26 -2.66 -18.06 0.39
CA LYS A 26 -2.72 -18.62 1.74
C LYS A 26 -4.14 -18.71 2.30
N ALA A 27 -5.01 -17.79 1.94
CA ALA A 27 -6.43 -17.81 2.30
C ALA A 27 -7.25 -18.85 1.49
N GLY A 28 -6.66 -19.52 0.49
CA GLY A 28 -7.29 -20.57 -0.31
C GLY A 28 -7.99 -20.11 -1.58
N TYR A 29 -7.66 -18.91 -2.06
CA TYR A 29 -8.10 -18.41 -3.37
C TYR A 29 -7.13 -18.82 -4.47
N SER A 30 -7.64 -18.90 -5.71
CA SER A 30 -6.82 -18.76 -6.90
C SER A 30 -6.59 -17.29 -7.18
N VAL A 31 -5.42 -16.94 -7.70
CA VAL A 31 -5.08 -15.54 -8.01
C VAL A 31 -4.72 -15.41 -9.49
N ARG A 32 -5.37 -14.44 -10.14
CA ARG A 32 -4.95 -13.91 -11.44
C ARG A 32 -4.27 -12.55 -11.21
N GLY A 33 -2.94 -12.50 -11.41
CA GLY A 33 -2.17 -11.27 -11.30
C GLY A 33 -2.10 -10.53 -12.63
N THR A 34 -2.35 -9.19 -12.66
CA THR A 34 -2.02 -8.41 -13.85
C THR A 34 -0.66 -7.76 -13.71
N VAL A 35 0.11 -7.75 -14.80
CA VAL A 35 1.42 -7.11 -14.92
C VAL A 35 1.52 -6.37 -16.24
N ARG A 36 2.44 -5.39 -16.35
CA ARG A 36 2.67 -4.67 -17.62
C ARG A 36 3.31 -5.54 -18.71
N SER A 37 4.15 -6.48 -18.28
CA SER A 37 4.73 -7.52 -19.14
C SER A 37 4.87 -8.82 -18.36
N LEU A 38 4.66 -9.97 -18.98
CA LEU A 38 4.74 -11.28 -18.30
C LEU A 38 6.13 -11.55 -17.72
N SER A 39 7.19 -11.01 -18.32
CA SER A 39 8.56 -11.14 -17.81
C SER A 39 8.72 -10.51 -16.41
N SER A 40 7.97 -9.46 -16.10
CA SER A 40 8.03 -8.81 -14.79
C SER A 40 7.38 -9.60 -13.65
N ALA A 41 6.68 -10.71 -13.95
CA ALA A 41 6.09 -11.61 -12.96
C ALA A 41 7.03 -12.75 -12.54
N THR A 42 8.19 -12.90 -13.18
CA THR A 42 9.08 -14.06 -13.01
C THR A 42 9.48 -14.30 -11.56
N GLU A 43 9.91 -13.25 -10.86
CA GLU A 43 10.37 -13.35 -9.47
C GLU A 43 9.22 -13.68 -8.51
N VAL A 44 8.03 -13.12 -8.73
CA VAL A 44 6.85 -13.45 -7.92
C VAL A 44 6.42 -14.91 -8.15
N LYS A 45 6.46 -15.41 -9.39
CA LYS A 45 6.19 -16.83 -9.69
C LYS A 45 7.18 -17.76 -8.98
N GLN A 46 8.46 -17.38 -8.98
CA GLN A 46 9.50 -18.16 -8.29
C GLN A 46 9.30 -18.16 -6.77
N ALA A 47 8.95 -17.03 -6.18
CA ALA A 47 8.67 -16.93 -4.74
C ALA A 47 7.43 -17.70 -4.30
N LEU A 48 6.47 -17.95 -5.21
CA LEU A 48 5.19 -18.60 -4.94
C LEU A 48 5.03 -19.94 -5.69
N THR A 49 6.12 -20.66 -5.94
CA THR A 49 6.13 -21.94 -6.69
C THR A 49 5.19 -23.00 -6.08
N GLU A 50 5.02 -22.98 -4.76
CA GLU A 50 4.11 -23.90 -4.06
C GLU A 50 2.62 -23.70 -4.44
N TYR A 51 2.28 -22.52 -5.01
CA TYR A 51 0.93 -22.16 -5.48
C TYR A 51 0.81 -22.15 -7.01
N ALA A 52 1.73 -22.79 -7.74
CA ALA A 52 1.78 -22.71 -9.21
C ALA A 52 0.45 -23.04 -9.91
N ASP A 53 -0.30 -23.99 -9.38
CA ASP A 53 -1.61 -24.40 -9.92
C ASP A 53 -2.75 -23.41 -9.61
N SER A 54 -2.54 -22.50 -8.68
CA SER A 54 -3.52 -21.50 -8.23
C SER A 54 -3.12 -20.06 -8.57
N LEU A 55 -2.01 -19.88 -9.31
CA LEU A 55 -1.47 -18.55 -9.64
C LEU A 55 -1.22 -18.42 -11.15
N GLU A 56 -1.92 -17.52 -11.79
CA GLU A 56 -1.66 -17.13 -13.17
C GLU A 56 -1.39 -15.64 -13.32
N PHE A 57 -0.69 -15.26 -14.39
CA PHE A 57 -0.45 -13.85 -14.72
C PHE A 57 -0.93 -13.54 -16.11
N VAL A 58 -1.55 -12.38 -16.27
CA VAL A 58 -2.01 -11.82 -17.54
C VAL A 58 -1.40 -10.44 -17.75
N GLU A 59 -1.18 -10.12 -19.02
CA GLU A 59 -0.57 -8.85 -19.39
C GLU A 59 -1.64 -7.77 -19.57
N VAL A 60 -1.44 -6.65 -18.90
CA VAL A 60 -2.22 -5.40 -19.06
C VAL A 60 -1.20 -4.27 -19.15
N PRO A 61 -0.72 -3.94 -20.36
CA PRO A 61 0.36 -2.99 -20.57
C PRO A 61 0.01 -1.56 -20.14
N ASP A 62 -1.24 -1.15 -20.38
CA ASP A 62 -1.75 0.18 -20.02
C ASP A 62 -3.14 0.06 -19.40
N ILE A 63 -3.20 0.40 -18.11
CA ILE A 63 -4.43 0.35 -17.30
C ILE A 63 -5.43 1.47 -17.64
N THR A 64 -5.04 2.47 -18.40
CA THR A 64 -5.86 3.65 -18.71
C THR A 64 -6.74 3.45 -19.94
N VAL A 65 -6.46 2.42 -20.74
CA VAL A 65 -7.17 2.14 -21.98
C VAL A 65 -8.54 1.52 -21.70
N ALA A 66 -9.56 1.97 -22.43
CA ALA A 66 -10.90 1.39 -22.33
C ALA A 66 -10.87 -0.12 -22.69
N GLY A 67 -11.44 -0.95 -21.81
CA GLY A 67 -11.45 -2.41 -22.00
C GLY A 67 -10.14 -3.12 -21.67
N ALA A 68 -9.13 -2.42 -21.15
CA ALA A 68 -7.83 -3.00 -20.81
C ALA A 68 -7.92 -4.24 -19.90
N PHE A 69 -8.93 -4.29 -19.04
CA PHE A 69 -9.14 -5.38 -18.11
C PHE A 69 -10.22 -6.39 -18.54
N ASP A 70 -10.89 -6.19 -19.70
CA ASP A 70 -12.03 -7.01 -20.12
C ASP A 70 -11.69 -8.52 -20.21
N ALA A 71 -10.48 -8.85 -20.64
CA ALA A 71 -10.01 -10.23 -20.68
C ALA A 71 -9.60 -10.73 -19.27
N ALA A 72 -8.97 -9.86 -18.49
CA ALA A 72 -8.44 -10.20 -17.17
C ALA A 72 -9.53 -10.48 -16.14
N VAL A 73 -10.70 -9.81 -16.22
CA VAL A 73 -11.81 -9.99 -15.29
C VAL A 73 -12.66 -11.22 -15.56
N LYS A 74 -12.53 -11.89 -16.71
CA LYS A 74 -13.39 -13.03 -17.04
C LYS A 74 -13.28 -14.17 -16.04
N GLY A 75 -14.41 -14.54 -15.45
CA GLY A 75 -14.52 -15.65 -14.52
C GLY A 75 -13.84 -15.41 -13.16
N VAL A 76 -13.54 -14.15 -12.79
CA VAL A 76 -13.06 -13.85 -11.43
C VAL A 76 -14.22 -13.50 -10.51
N ASP A 77 -14.05 -13.78 -9.23
CA ASP A 77 -15.06 -13.56 -8.18
C ASP A 77 -14.87 -12.24 -7.46
N ALA A 78 -13.63 -11.72 -7.41
CA ALA A 78 -13.30 -10.48 -6.74
C ALA A 78 -12.10 -9.78 -7.38
N ILE A 79 -11.96 -8.48 -7.09
CA ILE A 79 -10.85 -7.65 -7.58
C ILE A 79 -10.16 -6.98 -6.39
N ALA A 80 -8.83 -7.07 -6.36
CA ALA A 80 -7.94 -6.25 -5.55
C ALA A 80 -7.16 -5.32 -6.48
N HIS A 81 -7.59 -4.05 -6.56
CA HIS A 81 -6.97 -3.08 -7.46
C HIS A 81 -5.87 -2.29 -6.77
N LEU A 82 -4.62 -2.72 -6.98
CA LEU A 82 -3.42 -2.12 -6.38
C LEU A 82 -2.55 -1.38 -7.42
N ALA A 83 -2.79 -1.56 -8.71
CA ALA A 83 -2.07 -0.86 -9.77
C ALA A 83 -2.36 0.65 -9.73
N SER A 84 -1.33 1.45 -9.54
CA SER A 84 -1.42 2.91 -9.57
C SER A 84 -0.05 3.51 -9.84
N PRO A 85 0.07 4.64 -10.54
CA PRO A 85 1.33 5.38 -10.60
C PRO A 85 1.76 5.82 -9.20
N VAL A 86 3.01 5.56 -8.84
CA VAL A 86 3.60 6.00 -7.56
C VAL A 86 4.94 6.66 -7.85
N SER A 87 5.03 7.96 -7.62
CA SER A 87 6.28 8.73 -7.60
C SER A 87 6.06 10.03 -6.82
N PHE A 88 7.12 10.57 -6.24
CA PHE A 88 7.11 11.92 -5.66
C PHE A 88 7.86 12.94 -6.54
N ASP A 89 8.38 12.50 -7.69
CA ASP A 89 9.12 13.32 -8.65
C ASP A 89 8.24 13.76 -9.84
N PHE A 90 6.92 13.71 -9.69
CA PHE A 90 6.00 14.21 -10.70
C PHE A 90 6.17 15.71 -10.92
N THR A 91 6.17 16.12 -12.18
CA THR A 91 6.36 17.52 -12.60
C THR A 91 5.15 18.11 -13.34
N ASP A 92 4.21 17.25 -13.74
CA ASP A 92 2.97 17.67 -14.42
C ASP A 92 1.78 16.91 -13.82
N PRO A 93 0.82 17.60 -13.19
CA PRO A 93 -0.32 16.93 -12.56
C PRO A 93 -1.29 16.31 -13.57
N GLU A 94 -1.44 16.87 -14.77
CA GLU A 94 -2.48 16.47 -15.72
C GLU A 94 -2.37 15.00 -16.13
N PRO A 95 -1.23 14.50 -16.65
CA PRO A 95 -1.10 13.09 -17.02
C PRO A 95 -1.17 12.15 -15.83
N VAL A 96 -0.75 12.59 -14.64
CA VAL A 96 -0.77 11.78 -13.42
C VAL A 96 -2.20 11.59 -12.92
N LEU A 97 -2.97 12.66 -12.80
CA LEU A 97 -4.37 12.61 -12.40
C LEU A 97 -5.19 11.81 -13.43
N HIS A 98 -4.98 12.08 -14.72
CA HIS A 98 -5.63 11.33 -15.81
C HIS A 98 -5.36 9.82 -15.70
N SER A 99 -4.11 9.43 -15.49
CA SER A 99 -3.73 8.01 -15.35
C SER A 99 -4.34 7.39 -14.10
N ALA A 100 -4.32 8.07 -12.96
CA ALA A 100 -4.86 7.56 -11.71
C ALA A 100 -6.39 7.39 -11.77
N ILE A 101 -7.11 8.37 -12.30
CA ILE A 101 -8.58 8.33 -12.47
C ILE A 101 -8.95 7.23 -13.46
N ASN A 102 -8.36 7.23 -14.66
CA ASN A 102 -8.74 6.27 -15.69
C ASN A 102 -8.36 4.84 -15.28
N GLY A 103 -7.16 4.61 -14.72
CA GLY A 103 -6.79 3.28 -14.22
C GLY A 103 -7.84 2.71 -13.27
N THR A 104 -8.37 3.54 -12.37
CA THR A 104 -9.42 3.15 -11.43
C THR A 104 -10.76 2.94 -12.11
N VAL A 105 -11.18 3.83 -13.01
CA VAL A 105 -12.48 3.72 -13.68
C VAL A 105 -12.52 2.55 -14.66
N ARG A 106 -11.44 2.28 -15.42
CA ARG A 106 -11.40 1.21 -16.43
C ARG A 106 -11.53 -0.19 -15.84
N ILE A 107 -10.93 -0.45 -14.69
CA ILE A 107 -11.12 -1.75 -14.02
C ILE A 107 -12.57 -1.92 -13.55
N LEU A 108 -13.20 -0.87 -13.05
CA LEU A 108 -14.61 -0.90 -12.61
C LEU A 108 -15.58 -1.06 -13.79
N GLU A 109 -15.30 -0.42 -14.93
CA GLU A 109 -16.07 -0.61 -16.16
C GLU A 109 -15.97 -2.06 -16.69
N SER A 110 -14.79 -2.66 -16.62
CA SER A 110 -14.62 -4.07 -16.95
C SER A 110 -15.33 -4.99 -15.95
N ALA A 111 -15.29 -4.66 -14.66
CA ALA A 111 -15.99 -5.40 -13.61
C ALA A 111 -17.51 -5.43 -13.82
N LEU A 112 -18.11 -4.35 -14.34
CA LEU A 112 -19.57 -4.33 -14.66
C LEU A 112 -19.96 -5.37 -15.72
N LYS A 113 -19.04 -5.80 -16.57
CA LYS A 113 -19.28 -6.77 -17.65
C LYS A 113 -19.20 -8.22 -17.17
N GLU A 114 -18.64 -8.44 -15.97
CA GLU A 114 -18.43 -9.77 -15.41
C GLU A 114 -19.35 -9.99 -14.20
N PRO A 115 -20.44 -10.74 -14.34
CA PRO A 115 -21.45 -10.87 -13.30
C PRO A 115 -21.03 -11.73 -12.12
N THR A 116 -19.91 -12.46 -12.22
CA THR A 116 -19.37 -13.27 -11.11
C THR A 116 -18.69 -12.45 -10.04
N ILE A 117 -18.28 -11.21 -10.38
CA ILE A 117 -17.60 -10.32 -9.43
C ILE A 117 -18.55 -9.87 -8.34
N LYS A 118 -18.16 -10.15 -7.09
CA LYS A 118 -18.91 -9.80 -5.88
C LYS A 118 -18.28 -8.64 -5.11
N ASN A 119 -16.96 -8.52 -5.14
CA ASN A 119 -16.23 -7.57 -4.31
C ASN A 119 -15.10 -6.89 -5.10
N CYS A 120 -14.90 -5.59 -4.88
CA CYS A 120 -13.78 -4.85 -5.41
C CYS A 120 -13.13 -4.03 -4.28
N VAL A 121 -11.86 -4.31 -3.98
CA VAL A 121 -11.05 -3.58 -3.00
C VAL A 121 -10.06 -2.70 -3.73
N TYR A 122 -10.06 -1.41 -3.43
CA TYR A 122 -9.20 -0.40 -4.01
C TYR A 122 -8.09 0.03 -3.05
N MET A 123 -6.84 0.01 -3.52
CA MET A 123 -5.69 0.50 -2.76
C MET A 123 -5.51 2.00 -2.97
N SER A 124 -6.03 2.77 -2.04
CA SER A 124 -5.83 4.21 -1.95
C SER A 124 -4.52 4.54 -1.19
N SER A 125 -4.53 5.57 -0.38
CA SER A 125 -3.39 6.00 0.44
C SER A 125 -3.87 6.91 1.57
N VAL A 126 -3.13 6.98 2.67
CA VAL A 126 -3.31 8.03 3.68
C VAL A 126 -3.21 9.44 3.09
N THR A 127 -2.49 9.61 1.97
CA THR A 127 -2.40 10.92 1.30
C THR A 127 -3.72 11.41 0.71
N ALA A 128 -4.72 10.52 0.57
CA ALA A 128 -6.09 10.91 0.23
C ALA A 128 -6.87 11.46 1.45
N ILE A 129 -6.32 11.33 2.65
CA ILE A 129 -6.91 11.72 3.94
C ILE A 129 -6.16 12.90 4.54
N LEU A 130 -4.82 12.80 4.60
CA LEU A 130 -3.92 13.71 5.29
C LEU A 130 -3.82 15.07 4.59
N GLU A 131 -4.22 16.12 5.28
CA GLU A 131 -3.97 17.51 4.87
C GLU A 131 -3.43 18.33 6.05
N PRO A 132 -2.81 19.50 5.83
CA PRO A 132 -2.35 20.39 6.90
C PRO A 132 -3.48 20.77 7.85
N LYS A 133 -3.26 20.57 9.16
CA LYS A 133 -4.17 20.99 10.24
C LYS A 133 -3.42 21.90 11.22
N THR A 134 -4.13 22.74 11.92
CA THR A 134 -3.61 23.57 13.01
C THR A 134 -4.00 22.96 14.34
N GLY A 135 -3.02 22.78 15.25
CA GLY A 135 -3.23 22.16 16.56
C GLY A 135 -3.38 20.64 16.48
N ASP A 136 -3.81 20.05 17.61
CA ASP A 136 -4.00 18.62 17.73
C ASP A 136 -5.18 18.16 16.89
N TYR A 137 -4.98 17.13 16.08
CA TYR A 137 -6.00 16.58 15.21
C TYR A 137 -5.86 15.05 15.06
N THR A 138 -6.99 14.35 15.04
CA THR A 138 -7.03 12.92 14.76
C THR A 138 -7.70 12.69 13.42
N PHE A 139 -6.91 12.25 12.43
CA PHE A 139 -7.41 11.86 11.13
C PHE A 139 -8.12 10.51 11.20
N THR A 140 -9.24 10.43 10.50
CA THR A 140 -10.08 9.24 10.39
C THR A 140 -10.45 8.99 8.92
N GLU A 141 -11.20 7.93 8.68
CA GLU A 141 -11.74 7.62 7.36
C GLU A 141 -12.75 8.65 6.82
N ALA A 142 -13.23 9.56 7.66
CA ALA A 142 -14.14 10.64 7.23
C ALA A 142 -13.41 11.79 6.53
N ASP A 143 -12.10 11.91 6.75
CA ASP A 143 -11.31 13.01 6.24
C ASP A 143 -10.93 12.84 4.77
N TRP A 144 -10.73 13.99 4.10
CA TRP A 144 -10.26 14.09 2.74
C TRP A 144 -9.20 15.17 2.60
N ASN A 145 -8.16 14.90 1.82
CA ASN A 145 -7.11 15.87 1.51
C ASN A 145 -7.57 16.85 0.41
N THR A 146 -8.42 17.78 0.76
CA THR A 146 -8.88 18.85 -0.15
C THR A 146 -7.78 19.85 -0.46
N ALA A 147 -6.81 20.01 0.45
CA ALA A 147 -5.69 20.92 0.26
C ALA A 147 -4.81 20.53 -0.95
N ALA A 148 -4.61 19.23 -1.20
CA ALA A 148 -3.84 18.76 -2.35
C ALA A 148 -4.56 19.04 -3.68
N GLU A 149 -5.88 18.88 -3.74
CA GLU A 149 -6.68 19.20 -4.93
C GLU A 149 -6.62 20.71 -5.22
N ASN A 150 -6.80 21.55 -4.20
CA ASN A 150 -6.75 23.00 -4.32
C ASN A 150 -5.36 23.46 -4.78
N ALA A 151 -4.29 22.90 -4.23
CA ALA A 151 -2.93 23.23 -4.61
C ALA A 151 -2.64 22.91 -6.10
N VAL A 152 -3.13 21.78 -6.60
CA VAL A 152 -3.00 21.44 -8.03
C VAL A 152 -3.80 22.41 -8.89
N ALA A 153 -5.01 22.77 -8.48
CA ALA A 153 -5.85 23.72 -9.22
C ALA A 153 -5.23 25.14 -9.27
N GLU A 154 -4.55 25.57 -8.20
CA GLU A 154 -3.93 26.89 -8.10
C GLU A 154 -2.56 26.95 -8.78
N LEU A 155 -1.69 25.95 -8.53
CA LEU A 155 -0.28 26.00 -8.92
C LEU A 155 -0.01 25.31 -10.28
N GLY A 156 -0.92 24.44 -10.76
CA GLY A 156 -0.74 23.69 -12.02
C GLY A 156 0.59 22.95 -12.02
N LYS A 157 1.42 23.16 -13.05
CA LYS A 157 2.74 22.52 -13.19
C LYS A 157 3.78 22.96 -12.15
N ALA A 158 3.54 24.02 -11.40
CA ALA A 158 4.40 24.42 -10.29
C ALA A 158 4.11 23.64 -8.99
N THR A 159 3.12 22.73 -8.99
CA THR A 159 2.78 21.91 -7.83
C THR A 159 3.93 20.94 -7.51
N PRO A 160 4.39 20.86 -6.24
CA PRO A 160 5.39 19.87 -5.84
C PRO A 160 4.93 18.43 -6.10
N GLY A 161 5.83 17.57 -6.56
CA GLY A 161 5.50 16.19 -6.99
C GLY A 161 4.77 15.35 -5.94
N ARG A 162 5.12 15.49 -4.65
CA ARG A 162 4.39 14.83 -3.54
C ARG A 162 2.94 15.29 -3.41
N ILE A 163 2.65 16.56 -3.71
CA ILE A 163 1.29 17.10 -3.69
C ILE A 163 0.51 16.61 -4.92
N ILE A 164 1.18 16.53 -6.09
CA ILE A 164 0.60 15.90 -7.30
C ILE A 164 0.20 14.44 -7.00
N TYR A 165 1.08 13.69 -6.34
CA TYR A 165 0.77 12.32 -5.91
C TYR A 165 -0.45 12.28 -4.99
N ALA A 166 -0.48 13.13 -3.95
CA ALA A 166 -1.61 13.19 -3.01
C ALA A 166 -2.92 13.52 -3.75
N ALA A 167 -2.91 14.55 -4.59
CA ALA A 167 -4.08 14.91 -5.41
C ALA A 167 -4.53 13.77 -6.33
N SER A 168 -3.58 13.01 -6.90
CA SER A 168 -3.91 11.86 -7.75
C SER A 168 -4.62 10.75 -6.97
N LYS A 169 -4.24 10.50 -5.72
CA LYS A 169 -4.89 9.51 -4.85
C LYS A 169 -6.28 9.97 -4.43
N VAL A 170 -6.45 11.26 -4.09
CA VAL A 170 -7.78 11.85 -3.82
C VAL A 170 -8.69 11.70 -5.04
N ALA A 171 -8.21 12.14 -6.21
CA ALA A 171 -9.00 12.13 -7.44
C ALA A 171 -9.42 10.71 -7.86
N ALA A 172 -8.51 9.74 -7.78
CA ALA A 172 -8.79 8.35 -8.11
C ALA A 172 -9.79 7.70 -7.15
N GLU A 173 -9.65 7.92 -5.83
CA GLU A 173 -10.59 7.40 -4.85
C GLU A 173 -11.97 8.05 -4.98
N LYS A 174 -12.04 9.37 -5.17
CA LYS A 174 -13.31 10.07 -5.46
C LYS A 174 -13.95 9.56 -6.76
N ALA A 175 -13.16 9.25 -7.79
CA ALA A 175 -13.67 8.69 -9.04
C ALA A 175 -14.30 7.29 -8.82
N MET A 176 -13.72 6.44 -7.96
CA MET A 176 -14.32 5.17 -7.56
C MET A 176 -15.68 5.36 -6.86
N TRP A 177 -15.76 6.27 -5.89
CA TRP A 177 -17.02 6.53 -5.18
C TRP A 177 -18.07 7.15 -6.09
N LYS A 178 -17.68 8.07 -6.99
CA LYS A 178 -18.57 8.61 -8.02
C LYS A 178 -19.09 7.53 -8.97
N PHE A 179 -18.21 6.62 -9.42
CA PHE A 179 -18.62 5.47 -10.23
C PHE A 179 -19.67 4.61 -9.52
N ARG A 180 -19.49 4.32 -8.22
CA ARG A 180 -20.48 3.61 -7.40
C ARG A 180 -21.84 4.30 -7.43
N ASP A 181 -21.87 5.61 -7.21
CA ASP A 181 -23.11 6.38 -7.10
C ASP A 181 -23.86 6.47 -8.43
N GLU A 182 -23.12 6.59 -9.54
CA GLU A 182 -23.70 6.69 -10.89
C GLU A 182 -24.10 5.34 -11.47
N LYS A 183 -23.26 4.32 -11.32
CA LYS A 183 -23.46 3.01 -11.95
C LYS A 183 -24.17 1.99 -11.07
N LYS A 184 -24.18 2.20 -9.76
CA LYS A 184 -24.83 1.32 -8.76
C LYS A 184 -24.49 -0.15 -9.00
N PRO A 185 -23.18 -0.52 -9.02
CA PRO A 185 -22.76 -1.87 -9.31
C PRO A 185 -23.36 -2.85 -8.30
N LYS A 186 -23.49 -4.12 -8.70
CA LYS A 186 -23.92 -5.19 -7.80
C LYS A 186 -22.81 -5.70 -6.88
N PHE A 187 -21.56 -5.41 -7.23
CA PHE A 187 -20.41 -5.75 -6.38
C PHE A 187 -20.15 -4.66 -5.32
N THR A 188 -19.57 -5.07 -4.22
CA THR A 188 -19.17 -4.16 -3.13
C THR A 188 -17.92 -3.37 -3.49
N LEU A 189 -17.77 -2.18 -2.90
CA LEU A 189 -16.59 -1.34 -3.07
C LEU A 189 -16.01 -0.95 -1.70
N THR A 190 -14.72 -1.18 -1.53
CA THR A 190 -13.96 -0.88 -0.30
C THR A 190 -12.69 -0.15 -0.66
N ALA A 191 -12.31 0.87 0.09
CA ALA A 191 -11.00 1.54 -0.04
C ALA A 191 -10.12 1.25 1.17
N ILE A 192 -8.83 0.96 0.90
CA ILE A 192 -7.79 0.83 1.93
C ILE A 192 -6.83 2.01 1.79
N ASN A 193 -6.61 2.73 2.88
CA ASN A 193 -5.79 3.94 2.93
C ASN A 193 -4.57 3.72 3.85
N PRO A 194 -3.51 3.04 3.39
CA PRO A 194 -2.34 2.80 4.23
C PRO A 194 -1.47 4.06 4.40
N CYS A 195 -0.85 4.18 5.57
CA CYS A 195 0.33 5.00 5.79
C CYS A 195 1.54 4.47 5.02
N PHE A 196 2.76 4.88 5.38
CA PHE A 196 3.96 4.27 4.82
C PHE A 196 3.98 2.78 5.17
N VAL A 197 4.04 1.96 4.12
CA VAL A 197 4.03 0.51 4.27
C VAL A 197 5.47 0.03 4.42
N ALA A 198 5.81 -0.49 5.59
CA ALA A 198 7.08 -1.13 5.89
C ALA A 198 6.89 -2.65 5.99
N GLY A 199 7.98 -3.39 6.08
CA GLY A 199 7.92 -4.83 6.29
C GLY A 199 8.66 -5.64 5.22
N PRO A 200 8.76 -6.96 5.41
CA PRO A 200 9.52 -7.84 4.54
C PRO A 200 8.88 -7.93 3.16
N PRO A 201 9.57 -7.57 2.05
CA PRO A 201 9.04 -7.79 0.70
C PRO A 201 8.87 -9.30 0.42
N LEU A 202 7.92 -9.69 -0.42
CA LEU A 202 7.81 -11.08 -0.89
C LEU A 202 9.04 -11.44 -1.73
N VAL A 203 9.40 -10.56 -2.64
CA VAL A 203 10.56 -10.70 -3.51
C VAL A 203 11.62 -9.71 -3.05
N VAL A 204 12.81 -10.20 -2.76
CA VAL A 204 13.96 -9.36 -2.44
C VAL A 204 14.34 -8.58 -3.70
N PRO A 205 14.41 -7.23 -3.67
CA PRO A 205 14.78 -6.47 -4.85
C PRO A 205 16.25 -6.76 -5.25
N ALA A 206 16.58 -6.55 -6.53
CA ALA A 206 17.90 -6.86 -7.07
C ALA A 206 19.03 -6.05 -6.40
N SER A 207 18.73 -4.91 -5.79
CA SER A 207 19.68 -4.03 -5.11
C SER A 207 18.97 -3.07 -4.16
N ALA A 208 19.71 -2.47 -3.25
CA ALA A 208 19.18 -1.58 -2.22
C ALA A 208 18.48 -0.33 -2.78
N ASP A 209 18.89 0.17 -3.94
CA ASP A 209 18.25 1.31 -4.63
C ASP A 209 16.87 0.97 -5.23
N LYS A 210 16.52 -0.31 -5.31
CA LYS A 210 15.21 -0.80 -5.76
C LYS A 210 14.25 -1.09 -4.61
N ILE A 211 14.66 -0.87 -3.37
CA ILE A 211 13.74 -0.98 -2.22
C ILE A 211 12.61 0.04 -2.36
N SER A 212 11.39 -0.40 -2.08
CA SER A 212 10.22 0.49 -2.10
C SER A 212 10.45 1.71 -1.21
N MET A 213 10.09 2.90 -1.73
CA MET A 213 10.27 4.18 -1.03
C MET A 213 9.65 4.17 0.37
N SER A 214 8.48 3.57 0.53
CA SER A 214 7.80 3.48 1.82
C SER A 214 8.53 2.59 2.84
N ASN A 215 9.43 1.72 2.38
CA ASN A 215 10.19 0.77 3.20
C ASN A 215 11.67 1.18 3.40
N LEU A 216 12.02 2.44 3.15
CA LEU A 216 13.44 2.88 3.18
C LEU A 216 13.99 3.09 4.59
N LEU A 217 13.17 3.47 5.58
CA LEU A 217 13.64 3.82 6.92
C LEU A 217 14.52 2.71 7.53
N ILE A 218 13.99 1.51 7.59
CA ILE A 218 14.64 0.37 8.26
C ILE A 218 15.98 0.01 7.62
N PRO A 219 16.07 -0.24 6.28
CA PRO A 219 17.34 -0.58 5.65
C PRO A 219 18.38 0.55 5.69
N GLN A 220 17.94 1.81 5.61
CA GLN A 220 18.85 2.95 5.69
C GLN A 220 19.46 3.09 7.09
N VAL A 221 18.68 2.91 8.15
CA VAL A 221 19.22 2.89 9.52
C VAL A 221 20.18 1.70 9.70
N PHE A 222 19.81 0.52 9.22
CA PHE A 222 20.63 -0.69 9.30
C PHE A 222 21.98 -0.56 8.59
N THR A 223 22.03 0.18 7.48
CA THR A 223 23.24 0.45 6.70
C THR A 223 24.05 1.67 7.19
N GLY A 224 23.61 2.32 8.26
CA GLY A 224 24.35 3.39 8.94
C GLY A 224 24.13 4.80 8.40
N LYS A 225 23.01 5.03 7.67
CA LYS A 225 22.61 6.39 7.30
C LYS A 225 22.37 7.23 8.55
N ALA A 226 22.69 8.52 8.50
CA ALA A 226 22.39 9.47 9.57
C ALA A 226 20.89 9.46 9.89
N LEU A 227 20.53 9.46 11.18
CA LEU A 227 19.13 9.23 11.60
C LEU A 227 18.21 10.35 11.14
N GLU A 228 18.69 11.58 11.08
CA GLU A 228 17.97 12.75 10.58
C GLU A 228 17.71 12.72 9.06
N GLU A 229 18.43 11.87 8.33
CA GLU A 229 18.30 11.68 6.89
C GLU A 229 17.62 10.36 6.52
N ALA A 230 17.41 9.45 7.49
CA ALA A 230 16.86 8.14 7.24
C ALA A 230 15.33 8.19 7.01
N GLY A 231 14.86 7.33 6.14
CA GLY A 231 13.46 7.30 5.73
C GLY A 231 13.14 8.32 4.66
N PHE A 232 11.87 8.63 4.55
CA PHE A 232 11.37 9.66 3.64
C PHE A 232 10.87 10.86 4.45
N PRO A 233 11.20 12.10 4.13
CA PRO A 233 10.77 13.28 4.88
C PRO A 233 9.24 13.34 5.04
N GLY A 234 8.75 13.40 6.28
CA GLY A 234 7.33 13.38 6.61
C GLY A 234 6.67 11.99 6.56
N SER A 235 7.48 10.92 6.57
CA SER A 235 7.00 9.53 6.69
C SER A 235 7.02 9.09 8.15
N ASP A 236 6.05 9.57 8.92
CA ASP A 236 6.04 9.33 10.35
C ASP A 236 5.09 8.18 10.75
N GLY A 237 4.07 7.93 9.94
CA GLY A 237 3.11 6.87 10.16
C GLY A 237 3.42 5.61 9.37
N TYR A 238 3.46 4.45 10.05
CA TYR A 238 3.80 3.16 9.46
C TYR A 238 2.75 2.09 9.72
N VAL A 239 2.71 1.12 8.81
CA VAL A 239 1.94 -0.12 8.93
C VAL A 239 2.71 -1.26 8.27
N ASP A 240 2.60 -2.47 8.83
CA ASP A 240 3.24 -3.64 8.23
C ASP A 240 2.54 -4.03 6.90
N ILE A 241 3.32 -4.41 5.91
CA ILE A 241 2.83 -4.84 4.59
C ILE A 241 1.88 -6.05 4.69
N ARG A 242 2.09 -6.92 5.66
CA ARG A 242 1.25 -8.10 5.91
C ARG A 242 -0.11 -7.72 6.47
N ASP A 243 -0.18 -6.66 7.29
CA ASP A 243 -1.43 -6.11 7.80
C ASP A 243 -2.23 -5.46 6.67
N VAL A 244 -1.57 -4.75 5.77
CA VAL A 244 -2.22 -4.19 4.58
C VAL A 244 -2.77 -5.30 3.69
N ALA A 245 -1.99 -6.35 3.41
CA ALA A 245 -2.43 -7.49 2.62
C ALA A 245 -3.63 -8.21 3.28
N ARG A 246 -3.57 -8.43 4.61
CA ARG A 246 -4.68 -9.00 5.40
C ARG A 246 -5.95 -8.17 5.29
N LEU A 247 -5.83 -6.85 5.33
CA LEU A 247 -6.97 -5.95 5.23
C LEU A 247 -7.61 -5.99 3.83
N VAL A 248 -6.81 -6.18 2.78
CA VAL A 248 -7.33 -6.40 1.41
C VAL A 248 -8.09 -7.73 1.33
N VAL A 249 -7.55 -8.80 1.92
CA VAL A 249 -8.25 -10.11 2.01
C VAL A 249 -9.56 -9.97 2.78
N PHE A 250 -9.56 -9.26 3.92
CA PHE A 250 -10.78 -8.97 4.69
C PHE A 250 -11.83 -8.27 3.83
N GLY A 251 -11.46 -7.27 3.04
CA GLY A 251 -12.39 -6.55 2.17
C GLY A 251 -13.04 -7.43 1.09
N VAL A 252 -12.41 -8.55 0.72
CA VAL A 252 -12.99 -9.56 -0.18
C VAL A 252 -13.83 -10.57 0.59
N GLU A 253 -13.34 -11.11 1.70
CA GLU A 253 -14.04 -12.16 2.47
C GLU A 253 -15.27 -11.65 3.22
N HIS A 254 -15.23 -10.39 3.67
CA HIS A 254 -16.29 -9.70 4.41
C HIS A 254 -16.87 -8.54 3.61
N GLY A 255 -17.09 -8.75 2.30
CA GLY A 255 -17.51 -7.71 1.38
C GLY A 255 -18.76 -6.95 1.84
N ASP A 256 -19.75 -7.60 2.44
CA ASP A 256 -20.97 -6.94 2.92
C ASP A 256 -20.66 -5.95 4.07
N GLU A 257 -19.78 -6.32 5.00
CA GLU A 257 -19.35 -5.46 6.11
C GLU A 257 -18.43 -4.33 5.65
N ALA A 258 -17.58 -4.62 4.67
CA ALA A 258 -16.62 -3.68 4.11
C ALA A 258 -17.21 -2.77 3.03
N ASN A 259 -18.44 -3.05 2.57
CA ASN A 259 -19.07 -2.27 1.50
C ASN A 259 -19.23 -0.80 1.86
N ASN A 260 -18.84 0.06 0.93
CA ASN A 260 -18.88 1.52 1.11
C ASN A 260 -17.99 2.01 2.26
N GLN A 261 -17.01 1.23 2.69
CA GLN A 261 -16.09 1.61 3.75
C GLN A 261 -14.74 2.04 3.21
N ARG A 262 -14.13 2.99 3.92
CA ARG A 262 -12.71 3.29 3.89
C ARG A 262 -12.08 2.65 5.12
N PHE A 263 -10.86 2.17 5.01
CA PHE A 263 -10.08 1.66 6.14
C PHE A 263 -8.71 2.33 6.15
N LEU A 264 -8.46 3.13 7.17
CA LEU A 264 -7.17 3.74 7.42
C LEU A 264 -6.25 2.70 8.09
N ALA A 265 -5.24 2.25 7.34
CA ALA A 265 -4.25 1.31 7.85
C ALA A 265 -3.04 2.09 8.38
N ALA A 266 -3.06 2.39 9.67
CA ALA A 266 -2.05 3.17 10.38
C ALA A 266 -1.84 2.56 11.77
N ALA A 267 -0.60 2.11 12.04
CA ALA A 267 -0.29 1.37 13.26
C ALA A 267 0.66 2.14 14.19
N TYR A 268 1.76 2.66 13.65
CA TYR A 268 2.87 3.21 14.43
C TYR A 268 3.33 4.56 13.90
N TYR A 269 3.86 5.38 14.81
CA TYR A 269 4.61 6.58 14.50
C TYR A 269 6.03 6.37 15.02
N SER A 270 6.95 6.00 14.13
CA SER A 270 8.29 5.60 14.54
C SER A 270 9.35 6.52 13.95
N PRO A 271 10.13 7.23 14.77
CA PRO A 271 11.31 7.94 14.31
C PRO A 271 12.45 6.96 14.03
N ALA A 272 13.46 7.43 13.28
CA ALA A 272 14.65 6.65 12.98
C ALA A 272 15.39 6.20 14.25
N GLN A 273 15.35 6.98 15.33
CA GLN A 273 15.96 6.62 16.62
C GLN A 273 15.37 5.32 17.19
N ALA A 274 14.04 5.16 17.16
CA ALA A 274 13.41 3.94 17.64
C ALA A 274 13.85 2.70 16.82
N VAL A 275 14.01 2.86 15.52
CA VAL A 275 14.54 1.80 14.64
C VAL A 275 16.01 1.49 14.97
N ALA A 276 16.82 2.53 15.21
CA ALA A 276 18.22 2.36 15.57
C ALA A 276 18.39 1.61 16.90
N ASP A 277 17.59 1.94 17.90
CA ASP A 277 17.65 1.28 19.20
C ASP A 277 17.26 -0.20 19.11
N ILE A 278 16.19 -0.53 18.36
CA ILE A 278 15.82 -1.93 18.06
C ILE A 278 16.97 -2.67 17.38
N LEU A 279 17.54 -2.08 16.34
CA LEU A 279 18.55 -2.74 15.53
C LEU A 279 19.90 -2.88 16.26
N ARG A 280 20.28 -1.92 17.09
CA ARG A 280 21.51 -2.01 17.89
C ARG A 280 21.41 -3.04 19.01
N GLU A 281 20.20 -3.22 19.57
CA GLU A 281 19.93 -4.27 20.55
C GLU A 281 20.02 -5.66 19.92
N GLU A 282 19.43 -5.85 18.74
CA GLU A 282 19.35 -7.15 18.06
C GLU A 282 20.62 -7.52 17.31
N PHE A 283 21.32 -6.53 16.76
CA PHE A 283 22.55 -6.70 15.96
C PHE A 283 23.73 -5.98 16.60
N PRO A 284 24.21 -6.39 17.81
CA PRO A 284 25.30 -5.72 18.52
C PRO A 284 26.61 -5.70 17.73
N GLU A 285 26.84 -6.69 16.83
CA GLU A 285 27.98 -6.74 15.94
C GLU A 285 28.01 -5.62 14.89
N ARG A 286 26.89 -4.94 14.70
CA ARG A 286 26.75 -3.79 13.79
C ARG A 286 26.77 -2.44 14.51
N ALA A 287 27.10 -2.42 15.80
CA ALA A 287 27.10 -1.19 16.62
C ALA A 287 28.00 -0.07 16.08
N GLU A 288 29.08 -0.40 15.33
CA GLU A 288 29.97 0.57 14.69
C GLU A 288 29.35 1.19 13.41
N ILE A 289 28.38 0.50 12.81
CA ILE A 289 27.73 0.92 11.55
C ILE A 289 26.44 1.69 11.88
N ILE A 290 25.53 1.07 12.65
CA ILE A 290 24.24 1.64 13.01
C ILE A 290 24.46 2.84 13.94
N LYS A 291 24.03 4.02 13.50
CA LYS A 291 24.21 5.26 14.29
C LYS A 291 23.47 5.14 15.63
N GLN A 292 24.16 5.50 16.70
CA GLN A 292 23.58 5.40 18.05
C GLN A 292 22.52 6.47 18.32
N GLY A 293 22.76 7.70 17.84
CA GLY A 293 21.93 8.83 18.21
C GLY A 293 21.83 9.00 19.74
N THR A 294 20.64 9.28 20.24
CA THR A 294 20.34 9.36 21.67
C THR A 294 19.35 8.26 22.05
N PRO A 295 19.79 7.10 22.56
CA PRO A 295 18.94 5.96 22.83
C PRO A 295 17.74 6.31 23.74
N GLY A 296 16.55 5.87 23.37
CA GLY A 296 15.31 6.10 24.10
C GLY A 296 14.72 7.51 23.95
N GLU A 297 15.37 8.39 23.20
CA GLU A 297 14.89 9.77 23.04
C GLU A 297 13.93 9.91 21.84
N GLY A 298 12.92 10.77 22.02
CA GLY A 298 12.02 11.20 20.94
C GLY A 298 10.88 10.23 20.63
N TYR A 299 10.69 9.16 21.39
CA TYR A 299 9.57 8.25 21.22
C TYR A 299 9.12 7.61 22.55
N PHE A 300 7.91 7.06 22.57
CA PHE A 300 7.36 6.33 23.71
C PHE A 300 7.73 4.84 23.68
N PRO A 301 7.54 4.07 24.78
CA PRO A 301 7.85 2.64 24.81
C PRO A 301 7.12 1.78 23.76
N ASP A 302 6.01 2.28 23.22
CA ASP A 302 5.26 1.65 22.12
C ASP A 302 5.74 2.09 20.73
N TYR A 303 6.94 2.68 20.63
CA TYR A 303 7.57 3.23 19.43
C TYR A 303 6.81 4.38 18.77
N ARG A 304 5.96 5.07 19.51
CA ARG A 304 5.31 6.30 19.06
C ARG A 304 6.10 7.52 19.54
N PHE A 305 5.95 8.61 18.83
CA PHE A 305 6.46 9.90 19.26
C PHE A 305 5.34 10.95 19.30
N PRO A 306 5.48 12.00 20.11
CA PRO A 306 4.44 13.02 20.24
C PRO A 306 4.23 13.74 18.90
N GLN A 307 2.99 13.75 18.44
CA GLN A 307 2.58 14.49 17.25
C GLN A 307 1.30 15.27 17.54
N GLN A 308 1.19 16.43 16.92
CA GLN A 308 -0.04 17.21 16.95
C GLN A 308 -1.16 16.56 16.13
N SER A 309 -0.80 15.88 15.04
CA SER A 309 -1.76 15.17 14.19
C SER A 309 -1.47 13.70 14.15
N VAL A 310 -2.47 12.88 14.46
CA VAL A 310 -2.37 11.40 14.50
C VAL A 310 -3.43 10.76 13.59
N PHE A 311 -3.22 9.51 13.23
CA PHE A 311 -4.16 8.70 12.46
C PHE A 311 -4.84 7.67 13.35
N ASP A 312 -6.17 7.57 13.29
CA ASP A 312 -6.93 6.52 13.98
C ASP A 312 -7.10 5.29 13.09
N GLY A 313 -6.17 4.34 13.17
CA GLY A 313 -6.24 3.06 12.48
C GLY A 313 -7.06 1.98 13.19
N THR A 314 -7.75 2.29 14.29
CA THR A 314 -8.43 1.28 15.13
C THR A 314 -9.64 0.65 14.46
N LYS A 315 -10.24 1.29 13.45
CA LYS A 315 -11.34 0.70 12.67
C LYS A 315 -10.91 -0.58 11.96
N ALA A 316 -9.69 -0.62 11.39
CA ALA A 316 -9.16 -1.80 10.74
C ALA A 316 -8.96 -2.96 11.74
N VAL A 317 -8.46 -2.67 12.95
CA VAL A 317 -8.32 -3.65 14.04
C VAL A 317 -9.69 -4.20 14.45
N ARG A 318 -10.66 -3.32 14.70
CA ARG A 318 -12.02 -3.77 15.07
C ARG A 318 -12.68 -4.63 13.99
N ALA A 319 -12.52 -4.26 12.73
CA ALA A 319 -13.12 -4.99 11.62
C ALA A 319 -12.50 -6.38 11.43
N THR A 320 -11.18 -6.48 11.49
CA THR A 320 -10.48 -7.75 11.30
C THR A 320 -10.43 -8.62 12.55
N GLY A 321 -10.71 -8.05 13.73
CA GLY A 321 -10.52 -8.73 15.02
C GLY A 321 -9.06 -9.06 15.34
N GLN A 322 -8.11 -8.44 14.66
CA GLN A 322 -6.67 -8.71 14.79
C GLN A 322 -5.89 -7.41 14.95
N ASP A 323 -5.00 -7.39 15.94
CA ASP A 323 -4.07 -6.28 16.14
C ASP A 323 -3.05 -6.18 15.00
N TYR A 324 -2.44 -5.01 14.86
CA TYR A 324 -1.32 -4.81 13.96
C TYR A 324 -0.09 -5.58 14.45
N ILE A 325 0.72 -6.05 13.48
CA ILE A 325 2.00 -6.69 13.77
C ILE A 325 2.89 -5.71 14.54
N PRO A 326 3.50 -6.14 15.67
CA PRO A 326 4.34 -5.27 16.49
C PRO A 326 5.48 -4.62 15.69
N TRP A 327 5.74 -3.32 15.91
CA TRP A 327 6.74 -2.57 15.14
C TRP A 327 8.13 -3.22 15.19
N ARG A 328 8.56 -3.68 16.35
CA ARG A 328 9.81 -4.43 16.50
C ARG A 328 9.88 -5.62 15.54
N GLN A 329 8.79 -6.39 15.43
CA GLN A 329 8.72 -7.52 14.52
C GLN A 329 8.83 -7.09 13.06
N THR A 330 8.13 -6.00 12.67
CA THR A 330 8.23 -5.42 11.33
C THR A 330 9.68 -5.02 11.01
N VAL A 331 10.37 -4.37 11.95
CA VAL A 331 11.77 -3.94 11.78
C VAL A 331 12.69 -5.14 11.56
N LEU A 332 12.62 -6.14 12.44
CA LEU A 332 13.49 -7.32 12.40
C LEU A 332 13.24 -8.18 11.16
N ASP A 333 11.99 -8.47 10.83
CA ASP A 333 11.63 -9.26 9.64
C ASP A 333 12.07 -8.56 8.35
N THR A 334 11.99 -7.22 8.32
CA THR A 334 12.44 -6.43 7.16
C THR A 334 13.95 -6.58 6.94
N VAL A 335 14.74 -6.45 7.99
CA VAL A 335 16.19 -6.62 7.91
C VAL A 335 16.55 -8.03 7.50
N GLU A 336 15.96 -9.04 8.14
CA GLU A 336 16.25 -10.45 7.82
C GLU A 336 15.96 -10.76 6.35
N GLN A 337 14.83 -10.30 5.82
CA GLN A 337 14.48 -10.50 4.41
C GLN A 337 15.40 -9.76 3.44
N LEU A 338 15.88 -8.57 3.80
CA LEU A 338 16.70 -7.73 2.93
C LEU A 338 18.22 -7.90 3.15
N LYS A 339 18.64 -8.68 4.15
CA LYS A 339 20.03 -8.79 4.60
C LYS A 339 21.03 -9.07 3.46
N SER A 340 20.64 -9.92 2.52
CA SER A 340 21.51 -10.29 1.39
C SER A 340 21.90 -9.13 0.45
N ILE A 341 21.15 -8.04 0.47
CA ILE A 341 21.41 -6.85 -0.36
C ILE A 341 21.86 -5.63 0.45
N LEU A 342 21.89 -5.74 1.79
CA LEU A 342 22.24 -4.65 2.70
C LEU A 342 23.65 -4.81 3.31
N VAL A 343 24.27 -5.98 3.18
CA VAL A 343 25.58 -6.32 3.79
C VAL A 343 26.61 -6.65 2.73
#